data_b87e86bb7513231f73eee0e01d91feb7
#
_entry.id   b87e86bb7513231f73eee0e01d91feb7
#
_cell.length_a   1.000
_cell.length_b   1.000
_cell.length_c   1.000
_cell.angle_alpha   90.00
_cell.angle_beta   90.00
_cell.angle_gamma   90.00
#
_symmetry.space_group_name_H-M   'P 1'
#
loop_
_entity.id
_entity.type
_entity.pdbx_description
1 polymer ?
#
loop_
_entity_poly.entity_id
_entity_poly.type
_entity_poly.pdbx_seq_one_letter_code
_entity_poly.pdbx_strand_id
1 'polypeptide(L)'
;MAGIVRAVAVLNCAGLGTVASAGQSLTEADGLIEAAKQAMGGAAWDKAITWHETGKVTGGGLTGTYESWEDLPSLHNSGSYVLGPDSGSNGWDGKQAWTTDSSKEVRIETSGETIAQALQDGYRSGYGFFFPRRFPATREYSGTRKENGKTYQSVNITPAGAESFEVWFDPATHLINREIQLTGGHPHSFMFSDFSRFDALLVPRKIIDRVAGDPKYDTVTTVATITLGGPEKPSRYAAPPPPPNTAQWPAGKDAVTIPFRLINNHIYVDAAINGTAPMPFVFDTGATDIIQASAAKSLGIAVEGALPGGGAGDKMEDFGFAKVKSVSLGALTLPDQLFGTETSPAWVAIEGADSFGLLGYEFVKRAVLSIDYAQHTMTFTKQDRFQPPKNAAPIPFTFQSHIPMVAGTLDGVAGEFMIDTGSRGALTVMHPFAAANALISKYQATRSVTIGYGVGGPVRALLARAGKLDLGPVTIEAPVTEILTDKAGVAESARTAGNIGGDVLKRFTMTLDYAHQTLWLQPNQLAGQREIFDRSGLWISRAKDGAIEIADVAAASAGANAGLVTGDEIVSVNGKSTKDVTLHDLREEFKGAVGASFKILVRSKKGERTLTLALADQI
;
A
#
# COMPACT_ATOMS: atom_id res chain seq x y z
N MET A 1 -6.32 19.85 4.57
CA MET A 1 -5.59 19.17 3.51
C MET A 1 -4.93 17.88 3.95
N ALA A 2 -5.14 17.53 5.16
CA ALA A 2 -4.86 16.19 5.59
C ALA A 2 -5.55 15.08 4.75
N GLY A 3 -6.47 15.40 3.86
CA GLY A 3 -7.19 14.45 3.01
C GLY A 3 -6.68 14.21 1.60
N ILE A 4 -5.73 15.01 1.10
CA ILE A 4 -5.34 14.94 -0.32
C ILE A 4 -4.21 13.95 -0.59
N VAL A 5 -3.43 13.58 0.44
CA VAL A 5 -2.32 12.63 0.33
C VAL A 5 -2.51 11.53 1.36
N ARG A 6 -3.59 10.76 1.24
CA ARG A 6 -3.89 9.67 2.16
C ARG A 6 -4.18 8.39 1.42
N ALA A 7 -3.12 7.73 1.02
CA ALA A 7 -3.13 6.29 0.85
C ALA A 7 -1.91 5.75 1.60
N VAL A 8 -2.19 4.96 2.62
CA VAL A 8 -1.34 3.97 3.30
C VAL A 8 -0.45 4.46 4.45
N ALA A 9 -0.81 4.16 5.59
CA ALA A 9 -0.46 3.54 6.87
C ALA A 9 1.04 3.40 7.26
N VAL A 10 1.34 3.54 8.47
CA VAL A 10 1.50 2.96 9.81
C VAL A 10 2.94 2.79 10.29
N LEU A 11 3.31 3.08 11.50
CA LEU A 11 3.66 2.21 12.60
C LEU A 11 4.32 2.72 13.86
N ASN A 12 4.04 1.91 14.87
CA ASN A 12 4.42 1.94 16.26
C ASN A 12 5.91 1.70 16.59
N CYS A 13 6.37 2.29 17.67
CA CYS A 13 7.37 1.70 18.56
C CYS A 13 6.94 1.87 20.01
N ALA A 14 6.55 0.77 20.67
CA ALA A 14 6.44 0.71 22.11
C ALA A 14 7.82 0.46 22.72
N GLY A 15 8.38 1.45 23.40
CA GLY A 15 9.54 1.33 24.28
C GLY A 15 9.10 1.47 25.73
N LEU A 16 9.15 0.40 26.50
CA LEU A 16 9.04 0.42 27.96
C LEU A 16 10.24 1.17 28.55
N GLY A 17 10.00 2.40 28.97
CA GLY A 17 10.96 3.23 29.70
C GLY A 17 10.38 3.67 31.04
N THR A 18 11.11 3.40 32.10
CA THR A 18 10.89 3.60 33.53
C THR A 18 10.13 4.85 33.97
N VAL A 19 9.14 4.61 34.83
CA VAL A 19 8.25 5.59 35.48
C VAL A 19 8.99 6.40 36.57
N ALA A 20 9.78 7.39 36.18
CA ALA A 20 10.35 8.32 37.18
C ALA A 20 10.49 9.78 36.74
N SER A 21 10.02 10.17 35.54
CA SER A 21 10.14 11.57 35.06
C SER A 21 8.87 12.14 34.41
N ALA A 22 7.76 11.40 34.45
CA ALA A 22 6.56 11.72 33.69
C ALA A 22 5.83 13.02 34.12
N GLY A 23 5.97 13.46 35.35
CA GLY A 23 5.23 14.63 35.86
C GLY A 23 5.79 15.99 35.40
N GLN A 24 7.11 16.08 35.20
CA GLN A 24 7.75 17.35 34.81
C GLN A 24 7.76 17.54 33.28
N SER A 25 7.87 16.46 32.52
CA SER A 25 7.78 16.49 31.06
C SER A 25 6.35 16.76 30.53
N LEU A 26 5.33 16.29 31.22
CA LEU A 26 3.92 16.56 30.89
C LEU A 26 3.55 18.03 31.05
N THR A 27 4.04 18.70 32.11
CA THR A 27 3.83 20.13 32.33
C THR A 27 4.52 21.01 31.27
N GLU A 28 5.67 20.60 30.76
CA GLU A 28 6.37 21.34 29.70
C GLU A 28 5.66 21.22 28.36
N ALA A 29 5.23 20.03 27.98
CA ALA A 29 4.45 19.80 26.76
C ALA A 29 3.10 20.57 26.78
N ASP A 30 2.36 20.47 27.87
CA ASP A 30 1.09 21.20 28.02
C ASP A 30 1.28 22.72 28.01
N GLY A 31 2.40 23.21 28.58
CA GLY A 31 2.76 24.63 28.55
C GLY A 31 3.01 25.16 27.13
N LEU A 32 3.70 24.39 26.29
CA LEU A 32 3.94 24.74 24.87
C LEU A 32 2.64 24.76 24.07
N ILE A 33 1.79 23.75 24.25
CA ILE A 33 0.49 23.67 23.58
C ILE A 33 -0.43 24.83 23.98
N GLU A 34 -0.50 25.15 25.27
CA GLU A 34 -1.31 26.29 25.77
C GLU A 34 -0.78 27.60 25.23
N ALA A 35 0.53 27.84 25.23
CA ALA A 35 1.14 29.03 24.64
C ALA A 35 0.79 29.16 23.15
N ALA A 36 0.82 28.06 22.40
CA ALA A 36 0.42 28.06 21.01
C ALA A 36 -1.08 28.38 20.84
N LYS A 37 -1.95 27.77 21.64
CA LYS A 37 -3.39 28.09 21.63
C LYS A 37 -3.63 29.58 21.87
N GLN A 38 -2.95 30.18 22.86
CA GLN A 38 -3.07 31.60 23.15
C GLN A 38 -2.58 32.47 21.99
N ALA A 39 -1.44 32.17 21.39
CA ALA A 39 -0.89 32.88 20.24
C ALA A 39 -1.80 32.79 19.00
N MET A 40 -2.48 31.67 18.83
CA MET A 40 -3.32 31.38 17.67
C MET A 40 -4.80 31.78 17.84
N GLY A 41 -5.19 32.41 18.95
CA GLY A 41 -6.56 32.95 19.12
C GLY A 41 -7.18 32.75 20.51
N GLY A 42 -6.51 32.04 21.41
CA GLY A 42 -6.90 31.87 22.81
C GLY A 42 -8.31 31.28 22.96
N ALA A 43 -9.14 32.00 23.73
CA ALA A 43 -10.53 31.60 24.02
C ALA A 43 -11.46 31.56 22.78
N ALA A 44 -11.05 32.12 21.64
CA ALA A 44 -11.82 32.00 20.41
C ALA A 44 -11.94 30.56 19.92
N TRP A 45 -10.91 29.73 20.14
CA TRP A 45 -10.94 28.31 19.85
C TRP A 45 -12.05 27.56 20.59
N ASP A 46 -12.34 27.94 21.83
CA ASP A 46 -13.38 27.30 22.66
C ASP A 46 -14.80 27.56 22.16
N LYS A 47 -14.98 28.61 21.33
CA LYS A 47 -16.25 29.02 20.72
C LYS A 47 -16.44 28.50 19.29
N ALA A 48 -15.36 28.09 18.64
CA ALA A 48 -15.41 27.54 17.29
C ALA A 48 -16.08 26.16 17.32
N ILE A 49 -17.08 25.95 16.46
CA ILE A 49 -17.83 24.71 16.37
C ILE A 49 -17.51 24.04 15.03
N THR A 50 -17.87 24.67 13.93
CA THR A 50 -17.54 24.15 12.60
C THR A 50 -16.49 25.02 11.95
N TRP A 51 -15.52 24.35 11.36
CA TRP A 51 -14.49 24.93 10.50
C TRP A 51 -14.76 24.52 9.06
N HIS A 52 -15.02 25.47 8.19
CA HIS A 52 -15.14 25.25 6.76
C HIS A 52 -14.02 25.99 6.05
N GLU A 53 -13.22 25.25 5.30
CA GLU A 53 -12.03 25.77 4.62
C GLU A 53 -12.07 25.46 3.13
N THR A 54 -11.68 26.45 2.31
CA THR A 54 -11.48 26.26 0.87
C THR A 54 -10.14 26.84 0.45
N GLY A 55 -9.59 26.30 -0.63
CA GLY A 55 -8.32 26.78 -1.12
C GLY A 55 -7.84 26.15 -2.42
N LYS A 56 -6.57 26.41 -2.70
CA LYS A 56 -5.85 25.82 -3.84
C LYS A 56 -4.85 24.79 -3.38
N VAL A 57 -4.61 23.82 -4.23
CA VAL A 57 -3.60 22.79 -4.04
C VAL A 57 -2.74 22.67 -5.30
N THR A 58 -1.44 22.50 -5.11
CA THR A 58 -0.49 22.23 -6.19
C THR A 58 0.49 21.16 -5.76
N GLY A 59 0.84 20.24 -6.65
CA GLY A 59 1.81 19.18 -6.40
C GLY A 59 2.08 18.40 -7.68
N GLY A 60 3.30 17.90 -7.87
CA GLY A 60 3.65 17.09 -9.02
C GLY A 60 3.38 17.74 -10.38
N GLY A 61 3.45 19.07 -10.49
CA GLY A 61 3.11 19.80 -11.69
C GLY A 61 1.61 20.00 -11.92
N LEU A 62 0.75 19.49 -11.04
CA LEU A 62 -0.71 19.64 -11.09
C LEU A 62 -1.17 20.83 -10.25
N THR A 63 -2.34 21.36 -10.60
CA THR A 63 -3.01 22.44 -9.86
C THR A 63 -4.48 22.12 -9.70
N GLY A 64 -5.04 22.50 -8.54
CA GLY A 64 -6.44 22.23 -8.24
C GLY A 64 -6.98 23.01 -7.07
N THR A 65 -8.11 22.55 -6.56
CA THR A 65 -8.84 23.14 -5.44
C THR A 65 -9.21 22.07 -4.42
N TYR A 66 -9.47 22.50 -3.21
CA TYR A 66 -9.99 21.65 -2.15
C TYR A 66 -11.03 22.39 -1.29
N GLU A 67 -11.81 21.59 -0.60
CA GLU A 67 -12.77 22.01 0.41
C GLU A 67 -12.70 21.04 1.59
N SER A 68 -12.72 21.54 2.81
CA SER A 68 -12.78 20.72 4.03
C SER A 68 -13.75 21.27 5.06
N TRP A 69 -14.31 20.36 5.82
CA TRP A 69 -15.24 20.62 6.93
C TRP A 69 -14.78 19.85 8.15
N GLU A 70 -14.63 20.54 9.27
CA GLU A 70 -14.23 19.94 10.55
C GLU A 70 -15.28 20.33 11.62
N ASP A 71 -15.78 19.34 12.34
CA ASP A 71 -16.53 19.56 13.59
C ASP A 71 -15.54 19.53 14.75
N LEU A 72 -15.13 20.68 15.23
CA LEU A 72 -14.12 20.81 16.29
C LEU A 72 -14.54 20.18 17.63
N PRO A 73 -15.84 20.15 18.01
CA PRO A 73 -16.31 19.42 19.19
C PRO A 73 -16.20 17.90 19.13
N SER A 74 -16.30 17.27 17.97
CA SER A 74 -16.32 15.82 17.81
C SER A 74 -15.15 15.26 16.99
N LEU A 75 -14.42 16.13 16.28
CA LEU A 75 -13.39 15.80 15.28
C LEU A 75 -13.94 15.00 14.09
N HIS A 76 -15.26 15.04 13.86
CA HIS A 76 -15.82 14.58 12.61
C HIS A 76 -15.35 15.49 11.48
N ASN A 77 -15.03 14.90 10.34
CA ASN A 77 -14.53 15.69 9.21
C ASN A 77 -14.99 15.14 7.87
N SER A 78 -14.95 15.99 6.88
CA SER A 78 -15.07 15.60 5.48
C SER A 78 -14.28 16.57 4.60
N GLY A 79 -13.68 16.04 3.54
CA GLY A 79 -12.93 16.83 2.59
C GLY A 79 -13.11 16.34 1.17
N SER A 80 -12.89 17.22 0.21
CA SER A 80 -12.85 16.88 -1.21
C SER A 80 -11.78 17.68 -1.91
N TYR A 81 -11.27 17.12 -2.99
CA TYR A 81 -10.26 17.79 -3.82
C TYR A 81 -10.43 17.47 -5.29
N VAL A 82 -9.91 18.36 -6.11
CA VAL A 82 -9.63 18.15 -7.52
C VAL A 82 -8.20 18.61 -7.75
N LEU A 83 -7.33 17.76 -8.29
CA LEU A 83 -5.93 18.04 -8.58
C LEU A 83 -5.58 17.54 -9.98
N GLY A 84 -5.65 18.41 -10.97
CA GLY A 84 -5.54 18.00 -12.37
C GLY A 84 -6.60 16.98 -12.76
N PRO A 85 -6.21 15.80 -13.29
CA PRO A 85 -7.16 14.74 -13.64
C PRO A 85 -7.66 13.93 -12.45
N ASP A 86 -6.98 14.00 -11.31
CA ASP A 86 -7.34 13.27 -10.10
C ASP A 86 -8.31 14.05 -9.23
N SER A 87 -9.20 13.34 -8.57
CA SER A 87 -10.15 13.91 -7.61
C SER A 87 -10.57 12.87 -6.59
N GLY A 88 -10.99 13.32 -5.43
CA GLY A 88 -11.46 12.43 -4.39
C GLY A 88 -12.12 13.18 -3.24
N SER A 89 -12.72 12.41 -2.35
CA SER A 89 -13.21 12.92 -1.08
C SER A 89 -13.00 11.88 0.01
N ASN A 90 -13.01 12.33 1.24
CA ASN A 90 -12.86 11.48 2.41
C ASN A 90 -13.64 12.06 3.59
N GLY A 91 -13.86 11.25 4.60
CA GLY A 91 -14.44 11.74 5.84
C GLY A 91 -14.39 10.72 6.96
N TRP A 92 -14.67 11.24 8.15
CA TRP A 92 -14.80 10.50 9.39
C TRP A 92 -16.05 10.98 10.13
N ASP A 93 -17.02 10.09 10.36
CA ASP A 93 -18.29 10.40 11.01
C ASP A 93 -18.32 10.01 12.50
N GLY A 94 -17.18 9.63 13.07
CA GLY A 94 -17.04 9.14 14.44
C GLY A 94 -17.17 7.61 14.58
N LYS A 95 -17.51 6.91 13.50
CA LYS A 95 -17.67 5.45 13.48
C LYS A 95 -16.98 4.79 12.30
N GLN A 96 -17.09 5.42 11.14
CA GLN A 96 -16.59 4.92 9.87
C GLN A 96 -15.73 5.97 9.19
N ALA A 97 -14.58 5.55 8.72
CA ALA A 97 -13.82 6.29 7.74
C ALA A 97 -14.31 5.91 6.35
N TRP A 98 -14.37 6.87 5.45
CA TRP A 98 -14.77 6.64 4.07
C TRP A 98 -13.93 7.46 3.12
N THR A 99 -13.74 6.93 1.93
CA THR A 99 -13.04 7.62 0.83
C THR A 99 -13.79 7.46 -0.47
N THR A 100 -13.57 8.40 -1.38
CA THR A 100 -13.93 8.24 -2.79
C THR A 100 -12.71 8.53 -3.64
N ASP A 101 -12.63 7.89 -4.77
CA ASP A 101 -11.65 8.16 -5.82
C ASP A 101 -12.26 8.99 -6.97
N SER A 102 -11.50 9.18 -8.06
CA SER A 102 -11.95 9.91 -9.25
C SER A 102 -13.13 9.27 -9.97
N SER A 103 -13.42 7.99 -9.74
CA SER A 103 -14.64 7.34 -10.22
C SER A 103 -15.86 7.63 -9.34
N LYS A 104 -15.67 8.30 -8.20
CA LYS A 104 -16.68 8.58 -7.16
C LYS A 104 -17.22 7.34 -6.43
N GLU A 105 -16.61 6.18 -6.67
CA GLU A 105 -16.95 4.99 -5.89
C GLU A 105 -16.62 5.22 -4.41
N VAL A 106 -17.55 4.80 -3.55
CA VAL A 106 -17.46 4.99 -2.11
C VAL A 106 -16.89 3.74 -1.46
N ARG A 107 -15.83 3.90 -0.72
CA ARG A 107 -15.23 2.85 0.07
C ARG A 107 -15.39 3.18 1.55
N ILE A 108 -16.01 2.26 2.28
CA ILE A 108 -16.07 2.32 3.74
C ILE A 108 -14.87 1.57 4.30
N GLU A 109 -14.06 2.26 5.06
CA GLU A 109 -12.81 1.76 5.59
C GLU A 109 -12.97 1.51 7.09
N THR A 110 -12.91 0.26 7.50
CA THR A 110 -13.16 -0.16 8.88
C THR A 110 -12.01 -0.97 9.49
N SER A 111 -10.86 -1.10 8.78
CA SER A 111 -9.68 -1.73 9.36
C SER A 111 -9.17 -0.92 10.57
N GLY A 112 -8.57 -1.60 11.53
CA GLY A 112 -8.03 -0.96 12.73
C GLY A 112 -7.00 0.13 12.40
N GLU A 113 -6.25 -0.06 11.32
CA GLU A 113 -5.29 0.90 10.81
C GLU A 113 -5.95 2.16 10.27
N THR A 114 -6.92 2.02 9.36
CA THR A 114 -7.60 3.15 8.75
C THR A 114 -8.36 3.99 9.78
N ILE A 115 -8.98 3.34 10.77
CA ILE A 115 -9.64 4.05 11.87
C ILE A 115 -8.63 4.83 12.71
N ALA A 116 -7.50 4.25 13.06
CA ALA A 116 -6.46 4.94 13.82
C ALA A 116 -5.89 6.14 13.04
N GLN A 117 -5.70 5.99 11.74
CA GLN A 117 -5.28 7.09 10.86
C GLN A 117 -6.34 8.19 10.79
N ALA A 118 -7.63 7.85 10.62
CA ALA A 118 -8.72 8.83 10.59
C ALA A 118 -8.84 9.62 11.91
N LEU A 119 -8.66 8.93 13.04
CA LEU A 119 -8.61 9.56 14.36
C LEU A 119 -7.41 10.50 14.50
N GLN A 120 -6.21 10.09 14.10
CA GLN A 120 -5.00 10.91 14.11
C GLN A 120 -5.20 12.17 13.27
N ASP A 121 -5.69 11.99 12.06
CA ASP A 121 -5.91 13.08 11.11
C ASP A 121 -6.96 14.08 11.59
N GLY A 122 -8.10 13.60 12.07
CA GLY A 122 -9.14 14.47 12.66
C GLY A 122 -8.64 15.21 13.90
N TYR A 123 -7.87 14.52 14.75
CA TYR A 123 -7.26 15.14 15.93
C TYR A 123 -6.26 16.23 15.56
N ARG A 124 -5.44 15.98 14.54
CA ARG A 124 -4.44 16.92 14.04
C ARG A 124 -5.07 18.09 13.31
N SER A 125 -5.95 17.86 12.33
CA SER A 125 -6.60 18.90 11.52
C SER A 125 -7.57 19.76 12.33
N GLY A 126 -8.24 19.17 13.30
CA GLY A 126 -9.16 19.86 14.23
C GLY A 126 -8.46 20.46 15.44
N TYR A 127 -7.12 20.52 15.47
CA TYR A 127 -6.36 21.04 16.62
C TYR A 127 -6.78 20.43 17.95
N GLY A 128 -7.07 19.13 17.97
CA GLY A 128 -7.57 18.40 19.14
C GLY A 128 -6.69 18.54 20.39
N PHE A 129 -5.39 18.77 20.21
CA PHE A 129 -4.44 19.01 21.29
C PHE A 129 -4.67 20.34 22.05
N PHE A 130 -5.42 21.31 21.49
CA PHE A 130 -5.86 22.49 22.21
C PHE A 130 -6.99 22.20 23.21
N PHE A 131 -7.57 21.01 23.20
CA PHE A 131 -8.72 20.62 24.01
C PHE A 131 -8.47 19.34 24.83
N PRO A 132 -7.47 19.35 25.74
CA PRO A 132 -7.03 18.13 26.44
C PRO A 132 -8.09 17.46 27.30
N ARG A 133 -9.11 18.24 27.75
CA ARG A 133 -10.24 17.68 28.52
C ARG A 133 -11.29 17.01 27.63
N ARG A 134 -11.34 17.36 26.35
CA ARG A 134 -12.28 16.84 25.36
C ARG A 134 -11.72 15.62 24.65
N PHE A 135 -10.44 15.69 24.31
CA PHE A 135 -9.76 14.66 23.52
C PHE A 135 -8.53 14.14 24.27
N PRO A 136 -8.64 12.95 24.90
CA PRO A 136 -7.52 12.35 25.62
C PRO A 136 -6.35 12.03 24.68
N ALA A 137 -5.14 12.39 25.10
CA ALA A 137 -3.90 12.05 24.41
C ALA A 137 -2.74 12.01 25.40
N THR A 138 -1.74 11.19 25.17
CA THR A 138 -0.42 11.37 25.77
C THR A 138 0.30 12.50 25.05
N ARG A 139 1.04 13.32 25.80
CA ARG A 139 1.79 14.48 25.29
C ARG A 139 3.13 14.50 25.99
N GLU A 140 4.18 14.29 25.23
CA GLU A 140 5.53 14.16 25.76
C GLU A 140 6.45 15.19 25.11
N TYR A 141 7.16 15.94 25.93
CA TYR A 141 8.18 16.84 25.41
C TYR A 141 9.33 16.02 24.83
N SER A 142 9.61 16.23 23.54
CA SER A 142 10.60 15.48 22.77
C SER A 142 11.92 16.22 22.59
N GLY A 143 12.10 17.35 23.30
CA GLY A 143 13.31 18.16 23.24
C GLY A 143 13.30 19.23 22.16
N THR A 144 14.48 19.67 21.77
CA THR A 144 14.65 20.72 20.75
C THR A 144 14.96 20.14 19.39
N ARG A 145 14.52 20.82 18.34
CA ARG A 145 14.83 20.53 16.94
C ARG A 145 15.54 21.73 16.32
N LYS A 146 16.56 21.48 15.50
CA LYS A 146 17.27 22.54 14.79
C LYS A 146 17.09 22.38 13.29
N GLU A 147 16.65 23.41 12.61
CA GLU A 147 16.52 23.44 11.17
C GLU A 147 16.81 24.85 10.63
N ASN A 148 17.62 24.95 9.57
CA ASN A 148 17.97 26.22 8.92
C ASN A 148 18.40 27.33 9.89
N GLY A 149 19.19 26.97 10.91
CA GLY A 149 19.72 27.88 11.92
C GLY A 149 18.72 28.33 12.99
N LYS A 150 17.46 27.87 12.92
CA LYS A 150 16.43 28.09 13.95
C LYS A 150 16.32 26.91 14.89
N THR A 151 15.85 27.16 16.10
CA THR A 151 15.58 26.14 17.12
C THR A 151 14.09 26.13 17.42
N TYR A 152 13.49 24.95 17.48
CA TYR A 152 12.08 24.71 17.79
C TYR A 152 11.95 23.81 19.01
N GLN A 153 10.84 23.92 19.73
CA GLN A 153 10.46 23.00 20.80
C GLN A 153 9.52 21.93 20.22
N SER A 154 9.73 20.69 20.61
CA SER A 154 9.04 19.55 20.01
C SER A 154 8.23 18.78 21.05
N VAL A 155 6.99 18.44 20.71
CA VAL A 155 6.10 17.60 21.51
C VAL A 155 5.62 16.43 20.67
N ASN A 156 5.74 15.23 21.21
CA ASN A 156 5.13 14.03 20.64
C ASN A 156 3.72 13.85 21.23
N ILE A 157 2.72 13.68 20.38
CA ILE A 157 1.30 13.59 20.76
C ILE A 157 0.75 12.26 20.26
N THR A 158 0.14 11.48 21.15
CA THR A 158 -0.53 10.21 20.80
C THR A 158 -1.99 10.28 21.25
N PRO A 159 -2.93 10.58 20.35
CA PRO A 159 -4.35 10.57 20.69
C PRO A 159 -4.83 9.16 21.04
N ALA A 160 -5.82 9.04 21.90
CA ALA A 160 -6.37 7.76 22.28
C ALA A 160 -6.90 6.98 21.06
N GLY A 161 -6.38 5.77 20.84
CA GLY A 161 -6.77 4.91 19.72
C GLY A 161 -6.14 5.27 18.36
N ALA A 162 -5.29 6.30 18.31
CA ALA A 162 -4.61 6.77 17.11
C ALA A 162 -3.09 6.55 17.18
N GLU A 163 -2.41 6.83 16.07
CA GLU A 163 -0.96 6.85 16.00
C GLU A 163 -0.39 8.17 16.53
N SER A 164 0.89 8.17 16.89
CA SER A 164 1.57 9.39 17.36
C SER A 164 2.00 10.28 16.21
N PHE A 165 2.07 11.58 16.50
CA PHE A 165 2.67 12.58 15.62
C PHE A 165 3.47 13.60 16.41
N GLU A 166 4.44 14.23 15.78
CA GLU A 166 5.30 15.24 16.40
C GLU A 166 4.87 16.64 15.98
N VAL A 167 4.82 17.59 16.93
CA VAL A 167 4.52 19.01 16.67
C VAL A 167 5.70 19.87 17.08
N TRP A 168 6.12 20.78 16.20
CA TRP A 168 7.20 21.73 16.46
C TRP A 168 6.64 23.14 16.67
N PHE A 169 7.05 23.76 17.78
CA PHE A 169 6.65 25.11 18.17
C PHE A 169 7.83 26.08 18.06
N ASP A 170 7.60 27.24 17.46
CA ASP A 170 8.57 28.34 17.45
C ASP A 170 8.58 29.00 18.84
N PRO A 171 9.71 29.01 19.57
CA PRO A 171 9.75 29.52 20.95
C PRO A 171 9.59 31.03 21.06
N ALA A 172 9.77 31.79 19.97
CA ALA A 172 9.64 33.25 19.96
C ALA A 172 8.21 33.70 19.66
N THR A 173 7.49 33.00 18.79
CA THR A 173 6.14 33.34 18.35
C THR A 173 5.08 32.46 18.98
N HIS A 174 5.47 31.32 19.54
CA HIS A 174 4.62 30.21 19.99
C HIS A 174 3.74 29.59 18.91
N LEU A 175 3.95 29.92 17.63
CA LEU A 175 3.21 29.34 16.53
C LEU A 175 3.69 27.92 16.22
N ILE A 176 2.78 27.10 15.73
CA ILE A 176 3.10 25.77 15.21
C ILE A 176 3.86 25.96 13.89
N ASN A 177 5.08 25.45 13.84
CA ASN A 177 5.90 25.51 12.62
C ASN A 177 5.71 24.27 11.74
N ARG A 178 5.56 23.10 12.37
CA ARG A 178 5.52 21.81 11.66
C ARG A 178 4.77 20.76 12.46
N GLU A 179 4.14 19.86 11.73
CA GLU A 179 3.66 18.56 12.22
C GLU A 179 4.30 17.46 11.40
N ILE A 180 4.69 16.35 12.05
CA ILE A 180 5.28 15.19 11.38
C ILE A 180 4.52 13.96 11.80
N GLN A 181 4.03 13.20 10.83
CA GLN A 181 3.38 11.89 11.03
C GLN A 181 3.92 10.88 10.04
N LEU A 182 3.77 9.59 10.35
CA LEU A 182 3.99 8.52 9.39
C LEU A 182 2.69 8.25 8.63
N THR A 183 2.80 8.13 7.32
CA THR A 183 1.70 7.70 6.46
C THR A 183 2.30 6.83 5.35
N GLY A 184 1.79 5.62 5.19
CA GLY A 184 2.34 4.68 4.20
C GLY A 184 3.79 4.26 4.46
N GLY A 185 4.21 4.20 5.75
CA GLY A 185 5.60 3.92 6.10
C GLY A 185 6.59 5.04 5.78
N HIS A 186 6.09 6.20 5.33
CA HIS A 186 6.92 7.37 5.01
C HIS A 186 6.56 8.56 5.91
N PRO A 187 7.56 9.36 6.36
CA PRO A 187 7.29 10.57 7.12
C PRO A 187 6.67 11.64 6.21
N HIS A 188 5.55 12.19 6.64
CA HIS A 188 4.92 13.39 6.10
C HIS A 188 5.21 14.57 7.02
N SER A 189 5.82 15.61 6.49
CA SER A 189 6.11 16.86 7.21
C SER A 189 5.19 17.97 6.70
N PHE A 190 4.22 18.35 7.52
CA PHE A 190 3.33 19.49 7.25
C PHE A 190 3.98 20.76 7.79
N MET A 191 4.53 21.58 6.92
CA MET A 191 5.21 22.84 7.28
C MET A 191 4.26 24.00 7.11
N PHE A 192 4.09 24.82 8.17
CA PHE A 192 3.14 25.91 8.26
C PHE A 192 3.83 27.26 8.09
N SER A 193 3.22 28.13 7.29
CA SER A 193 3.71 29.49 7.06
C SER A 193 2.59 30.44 6.64
N ASP A 194 2.92 31.71 6.47
CA ASP A 194 1.98 32.76 6.03
C ASP A 194 0.74 32.83 6.94
N PHE A 195 0.98 32.94 8.25
CA PHE A 195 -0.09 33.02 9.24
C PHE A 195 -0.92 34.28 9.04
N SER A 196 -2.22 34.11 8.96
CA SER A 196 -3.19 35.18 8.74
C SER A 196 -4.39 35.04 9.68
N ARG A 197 -5.05 36.15 9.96
CA ARG A 197 -6.27 36.14 10.78
C ARG A 197 -7.48 35.80 9.91
N PHE A 198 -8.25 34.82 10.39
CA PHE A 198 -9.60 34.53 9.93
C PHE A 198 -10.49 34.67 11.17
N ASP A 199 -11.34 35.69 11.18
CA ASP A 199 -12.05 36.15 12.38
C ASP A 199 -11.07 36.39 13.55
N ALA A 200 -11.27 35.69 14.67
CA ALA A 200 -10.42 35.79 15.84
C ALA A 200 -9.23 34.82 15.86
N LEU A 201 -9.14 33.88 14.89
CA LEU A 201 -8.11 32.87 14.85
C LEU A 201 -6.94 33.27 13.96
N LEU A 202 -5.73 33.04 14.41
CA LEU A 202 -4.50 33.21 13.65
C LEU A 202 -4.03 31.83 13.20
N VAL A 203 -4.11 31.54 11.90
CA VAL A 203 -3.82 30.20 11.34
C VAL A 203 -2.99 30.29 10.07
N PRO A 204 -2.28 29.19 9.68
CA PRO A 204 -1.43 29.20 8.49
C PRO A 204 -2.29 29.31 7.22
N ARG A 205 -1.90 30.15 6.29
CA ARG A 205 -2.46 30.21 4.93
C ARG A 205 -1.72 29.30 3.97
N LYS A 206 -0.48 28.96 4.25
CA LYS A 206 0.31 28.08 3.40
C LYS A 206 0.77 26.86 4.21
N ILE A 207 0.47 25.70 3.67
CA ILE A 207 0.87 24.41 4.21
C ILE A 207 1.62 23.66 3.12
N ILE A 208 2.81 23.17 3.44
CA ILE A 208 3.58 22.31 2.54
C ILE A 208 3.61 20.92 3.19
N ASP A 209 3.04 19.93 2.52
CA ASP A 209 3.22 18.53 2.87
C ASP A 209 4.41 17.98 2.07
N ARG A 210 5.48 17.62 2.78
CA ARG A 210 6.68 17.02 2.24
C ARG A 210 6.77 15.56 2.61
N VAL A 211 6.78 14.71 1.60
CA VAL A 211 6.86 13.26 1.76
C VAL A 211 8.31 12.81 1.78
N ALA A 212 8.66 11.90 2.70
CA ALA A 212 9.99 11.29 2.81
C ALA A 212 11.17 12.30 2.85
N GLY A 213 10.90 13.56 3.24
CA GLY A 213 11.91 14.60 3.33
C GLY A 213 12.36 15.20 1.98
N ASP A 214 11.83 14.73 0.84
CA ASP A 214 12.24 15.20 -0.50
C ASP A 214 11.34 16.35 -0.99
N PRO A 215 11.89 17.56 -1.23
CA PRO A 215 11.15 18.71 -1.77
C PRO A 215 10.49 18.47 -3.14
N LYS A 216 10.98 17.51 -3.91
CA LYS A 216 10.38 17.08 -5.18
C LYS A 216 8.92 16.66 -5.00
N TYR A 217 8.60 16.11 -3.85
CA TYR A 217 7.29 15.58 -3.51
C TYR A 217 6.44 16.55 -2.69
N ASP A 218 6.79 17.83 -2.67
CA ASP A 218 6.03 18.84 -1.95
C ASP A 218 4.64 19.02 -2.60
N THR A 219 3.61 18.87 -1.78
CA THR A 219 2.26 19.32 -2.10
C THR A 219 1.99 20.60 -1.33
N VAL A 220 1.65 21.67 -2.04
CA VAL A 220 1.43 22.98 -1.45
C VAL A 220 -0.04 23.32 -1.44
N THR A 221 -0.56 23.60 -0.25
CA THR A 221 -1.90 24.13 -0.03
C THR A 221 -1.82 25.62 0.24
N THR A 222 -2.74 26.35 -0.36
CA THR A 222 -2.96 27.76 -0.07
C THR A 222 -4.42 27.98 0.30
N VAL A 223 -4.65 28.29 1.57
CA VAL A 223 -5.98 28.56 2.12
C VAL A 223 -6.50 29.87 1.54
N ALA A 224 -7.69 29.83 0.95
CA ALA A 224 -8.36 31.02 0.41
C ALA A 224 -9.33 31.59 1.44
N THR A 225 -10.20 30.74 2.02
CA THR A 225 -11.21 31.15 2.99
C THR A 225 -11.26 30.17 4.15
N ILE A 226 -11.56 30.69 5.33
CA ILE A 226 -12.00 29.92 6.49
C ILE A 226 -13.27 30.60 7.02
N THR A 227 -14.30 29.80 7.23
CA THR A 227 -15.56 30.26 7.83
C THR A 227 -15.84 29.43 9.07
N LEU A 228 -16.02 30.11 10.21
CA LEU A 228 -16.45 29.47 11.44
C LEU A 228 -17.98 29.52 11.51
N GLY A 229 -18.59 28.33 11.70
CA GLY A 229 -20.05 28.18 11.70
C GLY A 229 -20.59 27.56 12.98
N GLY A 230 -21.93 27.48 13.04
CA GLY A 230 -22.65 26.65 14.01
C GLY A 230 -22.58 25.17 13.67
N PRO A 231 -23.26 24.31 14.45
CA PRO A 231 -23.23 22.85 14.21
C PRO A 231 -23.78 22.48 12.83
N GLU A 232 -23.07 21.63 12.12
CA GLU A 232 -23.52 21.06 10.86
C GLU A 232 -24.33 19.77 11.09
N LYS A 233 -25.09 19.39 10.05
CA LYS A 233 -25.84 18.13 10.09
C LYS A 233 -24.87 16.94 10.05
N PRO A 234 -25.11 15.84 10.79
CA PRO A 234 -24.26 14.65 10.75
C PRO A 234 -24.03 14.09 9.35
N SER A 235 -25.00 14.28 8.42
CA SER A 235 -24.85 13.88 7.02
C SER A 235 -23.74 14.61 6.26
N ARG A 236 -23.19 15.70 6.79
CA ARG A 236 -22.03 16.40 6.23
C ARG A 236 -20.79 15.52 6.25
N TYR A 237 -20.65 14.71 7.30
CA TYR A 237 -19.48 13.89 7.57
C TYR A 237 -19.67 12.43 7.19
N ALA A 238 -20.91 12.03 6.88
CA ALA A 238 -21.24 10.67 6.48
C ALA A 238 -20.79 10.36 5.04
N ALA A 239 -20.54 9.09 4.77
CA ALA A 239 -20.25 8.62 3.41
C ALA A 239 -21.36 9.03 2.44
N PRO A 240 -21.03 9.55 1.25
CA PRO A 240 -22.01 9.82 0.22
C PRO A 240 -22.62 8.49 -0.31
N PRO A 241 -23.80 8.54 -0.96
CA PRO A 241 -24.34 7.35 -1.60
C PRO A 241 -23.42 6.89 -2.74
N PRO A 242 -23.28 5.57 -2.95
CA PRO A 242 -22.46 5.06 -4.04
C PRO A 242 -23.01 5.51 -5.41
N PRO A 243 -22.16 5.79 -6.38
CA PRO A 243 -22.58 6.14 -7.74
C PRO A 243 -23.18 4.90 -8.46
N PRO A 244 -23.93 5.12 -9.55
CA PRO A 244 -24.36 4.01 -10.40
C PRO A 244 -23.15 3.25 -10.96
N ASN A 245 -23.24 1.92 -10.96
CA ASN A 245 -22.22 1.08 -11.60
C ASN A 245 -22.18 1.34 -13.11
N THR A 246 -21.04 1.76 -13.62
CA THR A 246 -20.84 2.14 -15.02
C THR A 246 -20.32 1.01 -15.91
N ALA A 247 -20.07 -0.17 -15.35
CA ALA A 247 -19.57 -1.32 -16.11
C ALA A 247 -20.54 -1.71 -17.23
N GLN A 248 -20.02 -1.88 -18.44
CA GLN A 248 -20.77 -2.25 -19.63
C GLN A 248 -20.66 -3.77 -19.84
N TRP A 249 -21.80 -4.42 -19.78
CA TRP A 249 -21.94 -5.87 -19.93
C TRP A 249 -22.43 -6.25 -21.32
N PRO A 250 -21.99 -7.41 -21.85
CA PRO A 250 -22.56 -7.88 -23.11
C PRO A 250 -24.06 -8.15 -22.96
N ALA A 251 -24.80 -7.86 -24.03
CA ALA A 251 -26.25 -7.97 -24.02
C ALA A 251 -26.75 -9.38 -23.58
N GLY A 252 -27.64 -9.41 -22.61
CA GLY A 252 -28.26 -10.67 -22.12
C GLY A 252 -27.29 -11.55 -21.30
N LYS A 253 -26.11 -11.05 -20.89
CA LYS A 253 -25.17 -11.79 -20.07
C LYS A 253 -25.10 -11.19 -18.66
N ASP A 254 -25.09 -12.06 -17.66
CA ASP A 254 -24.91 -11.69 -16.26
C ASP A 254 -23.50 -11.96 -15.75
N ALA A 255 -22.70 -12.67 -16.54
CA ALA A 255 -21.30 -12.95 -16.25
C ALA A 255 -20.43 -12.94 -17.51
N VAL A 256 -19.16 -12.65 -17.34
CA VAL A 256 -18.10 -12.70 -18.35
C VAL A 256 -16.94 -13.52 -17.79
N THR A 257 -16.56 -14.59 -18.49
CA THR A 257 -15.41 -15.42 -18.15
C THR A 257 -14.30 -15.18 -19.16
N ILE A 258 -13.07 -14.96 -18.67
CA ILE A 258 -11.87 -14.78 -19.46
C ILE A 258 -10.79 -15.78 -19.03
N PRO A 259 -9.95 -16.27 -19.95
CA PRO A 259 -8.77 -17.02 -19.58
C PRO A 259 -7.67 -16.10 -19.03
N PHE A 260 -6.75 -16.69 -18.25
CA PHE A 260 -5.51 -16.02 -17.85
C PHE A 260 -4.30 -16.97 -17.98
N ARG A 261 -3.11 -16.37 -17.99
CA ARG A 261 -1.84 -17.09 -17.88
C ARG A 261 -1.28 -16.90 -16.50
N LEU A 262 -0.77 -17.96 -15.88
CA LEU A 262 -0.07 -17.89 -14.60
C LEU A 262 1.44 -17.91 -14.84
N ILE A 263 2.11 -16.80 -14.57
CA ILE A 263 3.56 -16.65 -14.78
C ILE A 263 4.16 -16.13 -13.47
N ASN A 264 5.10 -16.87 -12.90
CA ASN A 264 5.70 -16.55 -11.59
C ASN A 264 4.65 -16.32 -10.47
N ASN A 265 3.55 -17.05 -10.47
CA ASN A 265 2.37 -16.89 -9.62
C ASN A 265 1.58 -15.59 -9.82
N HIS A 266 1.91 -14.75 -10.80
CA HIS A 266 1.08 -13.60 -11.19
C HIS A 266 0.07 -13.98 -12.27
N ILE A 267 -1.12 -13.42 -12.18
CA ILE A 267 -2.22 -13.59 -13.14
C ILE A 267 -2.03 -12.60 -14.29
N TYR A 268 -1.78 -13.11 -15.50
CA TYR A 268 -1.71 -12.26 -16.72
C TYR A 268 -2.99 -12.39 -17.52
N VAL A 269 -3.66 -11.27 -17.75
CA VAL A 269 -4.87 -11.13 -18.56
C VAL A 269 -4.59 -10.27 -19.80
N ASP A 270 -5.34 -10.49 -20.87
CA ASP A 270 -5.23 -9.65 -22.05
C ASP A 270 -6.38 -8.61 -22.06
N ALA A 271 -6.04 -7.32 -21.95
CA ALA A 271 -6.97 -6.21 -21.89
C ALA A 271 -6.84 -5.28 -23.10
N ALA A 272 -7.98 -4.77 -23.57
CA ALA A 272 -8.02 -3.77 -24.63
C ALA A 272 -8.19 -2.36 -24.04
N ILE A 273 -7.31 -1.45 -24.39
CA ILE A 273 -7.34 -0.04 -23.99
C ILE A 273 -7.88 0.79 -25.16
N ASN A 274 -8.93 1.57 -24.95
CA ASN A 274 -9.56 2.44 -25.96
C ASN A 274 -9.95 1.69 -27.26
N GLY A 275 -10.31 0.41 -27.14
CA GLY A 275 -10.69 -0.43 -28.29
C GLY A 275 -9.52 -0.92 -29.14
N THR A 276 -8.28 -0.88 -28.66
CA THR A 276 -7.11 -1.48 -29.34
C THR A 276 -7.16 -3.02 -29.31
N ALA A 277 -6.22 -3.66 -30.01
CA ALA A 277 -5.97 -5.08 -29.79
C ALA A 277 -5.62 -5.35 -28.32
N PRO A 278 -6.05 -6.49 -27.73
CA PRO A 278 -5.74 -6.83 -26.36
C PRO A 278 -4.22 -6.94 -26.12
N MET A 279 -3.78 -6.45 -24.95
CA MET A 279 -2.40 -6.41 -24.50
C MET A 279 -2.30 -7.04 -23.11
N PRO A 280 -1.14 -7.64 -22.74
CA PRO A 280 -0.99 -8.28 -21.44
C PRO A 280 -0.91 -7.26 -20.29
N PHE A 281 -1.70 -7.50 -19.26
CA PHE A 281 -1.66 -6.82 -17.97
C PHE A 281 -1.56 -7.85 -16.85
N VAL A 282 -0.96 -7.49 -15.72
CA VAL A 282 -1.06 -8.28 -14.50
C VAL A 282 -2.36 -7.93 -13.78
N PHE A 283 -3.11 -8.91 -13.32
CA PHE A 283 -4.31 -8.71 -12.52
C PHE A 283 -3.95 -8.81 -11.04
N ASP A 284 -4.09 -7.69 -10.35
CA ASP A 284 -3.55 -7.47 -9.01
C ASP A 284 -4.63 -6.88 -8.08
N THR A 285 -5.09 -7.67 -7.10
CA THR A 285 -6.07 -7.21 -6.10
C THR A 285 -5.45 -6.26 -5.06
N GLY A 286 -4.14 -6.19 -5.00
CA GLY A 286 -3.37 -5.26 -4.18
C GLY A 286 -3.10 -3.91 -4.85
N ALA A 287 -3.50 -3.71 -6.12
CA ALA A 287 -3.21 -2.50 -6.88
C ALA A 287 -4.47 -1.80 -7.42
N THR A 288 -4.35 -0.49 -7.64
CA THR A 288 -5.22 0.26 -8.55
C THR A 288 -4.81 0.01 -10.00
N ASP A 289 -5.62 0.49 -10.96
CA ASP A 289 -5.26 0.37 -12.36
C ASP A 289 -4.06 1.26 -12.70
N ILE A 290 -3.00 0.64 -13.24
CA ILE A 290 -1.75 1.30 -13.63
C ILE A 290 -1.44 0.95 -15.08
N ILE A 291 -1.01 1.94 -15.87
CA ILE A 291 -0.45 1.73 -17.20
C ILE A 291 1.00 2.21 -17.23
N GLN A 292 1.90 1.43 -17.80
CA GLN A 292 3.28 1.89 -17.96
C GLN A 292 3.33 3.16 -18.81
N ALA A 293 4.15 4.14 -18.43
CA ALA A 293 4.28 5.40 -19.17
C ALA A 293 4.69 5.20 -20.64
N SER A 294 5.52 4.17 -20.91
CA SER A 294 5.88 3.76 -22.27
C SER A 294 4.69 3.22 -23.06
N ALA A 295 3.80 2.47 -22.42
CA ALA A 295 2.58 1.93 -23.01
C ALA A 295 1.58 3.06 -23.29
N ALA A 296 1.34 3.95 -22.33
CA ALA A 296 0.50 5.14 -22.53
C ALA A 296 0.97 5.97 -23.73
N LYS A 297 2.28 6.22 -23.81
CA LYS A 297 2.88 6.93 -24.95
C LYS A 297 2.65 6.22 -26.29
N SER A 298 2.83 4.90 -26.33
CA SER A 298 2.63 4.12 -27.58
C SER A 298 1.17 4.14 -28.05
N LEU A 299 0.23 4.29 -27.12
CA LEU A 299 -1.21 4.41 -27.37
C LEU A 299 -1.67 5.86 -27.62
N GLY A 300 -0.76 6.83 -27.60
CA GLY A 300 -1.10 8.25 -27.75
C GLY A 300 -1.92 8.81 -26.57
N ILE A 301 -1.82 8.20 -25.39
CA ILE A 301 -2.49 8.67 -24.18
C ILE A 301 -1.57 9.66 -23.46
N ALA A 302 -2.09 10.86 -23.19
CA ALA A 302 -1.36 11.87 -22.44
C ALA A 302 -1.21 11.45 -20.96
N VAL A 303 -0.02 11.69 -20.40
CA VAL A 303 0.27 11.52 -18.98
C VAL A 303 0.41 12.90 -18.35
N GLU A 304 -0.30 13.13 -17.26
CA GLU A 304 -0.32 14.39 -16.54
C GLU A 304 0.19 14.18 -15.10
N GLY A 305 1.04 15.11 -14.63
CA GLY A 305 1.54 15.13 -13.26
C GLY A 305 2.63 14.10 -12.95
N ALA A 306 3.18 14.24 -11.75
CA ALA A 306 4.16 13.34 -11.16
C ALA A 306 4.05 13.42 -9.62
N LEU A 307 3.06 12.76 -9.02
CA LEU A 307 2.90 12.71 -7.57
C LEU A 307 3.73 11.56 -6.97
N PRO A 308 4.14 11.66 -5.70
CA PRO A 308 4.82 10.57 -5.04
C PRO A 308 3.91 9.37 -4.87
N GLY A 309 4.41 8.19 -5.19
CA GLY A 309 3.78 6.92 -4.91
C GLY A 309 4.78 5.93 -4.38
N GLY A 310 4.34 5.08 -3.46
CA GLY A 310 5.13 4.00 -2.89
C GLY A 310 4.46 2.65 -3.11
N GLY A 311 5.18 1.58 -2.78
CA GLY A 311 4.69 0.22 -2.85
C GLY A 311 5.49 -0.71 -1.95
N ALA A 312 5.74 -1.94 -2.40
CA ALA A 312 6.44 -2.94 -1.62
C ALA A 312 7.93 -2.64 -1.39
N GLY A 313 8.56 -1.82 -2.23
CA GLY A 313 9.93 -1.34 -2.03
C GLY A 313 10.00 -0.12 -1.12
N ASP A 314 11.22 0.28 -0.75
CA ASP A 314 11.48 1.35 0.22
C ASP A 314 11.59 2.76 -0.38
N LYS A 315 11.58 2.90 -1.71
CA LYS A 315 11.71 4.18 -2.41
C LYS A 315 10.39 4.70 -2.92
N MET A 316 10.26 6.04 -2.89
CA MET A 316 9.17 6.72 -3.60
C MET A 316 9.47 6.80 -5.10
N GLU A 317 8.45 6.61 -5.90
CA GLU A 317 8.49 6.73 -7.37
C GLU A 317 7.52 7.80 -7.84
N ASP A 318 7.73 8.30 -9.06
CA ASP A 318 6.84 9.28 -9.68
C ASP A 318 5.64 8.58 -10.32
N PHE A 319 4.44 8.93 -9.87
CA PHE A 319 3.19 8.49 -10.46
C PHE A 319 2.49 9.65 -11.17
N GLY A 320 2.32 9.52 -12.46
CA GLY A 320 1.45 10.39 -13.25
C GLY A 320 0.05 9.79 -13.40
N PHE A 321 -0.79 10.48 -14.17
CA PHE A 321 -2.16 10.10 -14.43
C PHE A 321 -2.44 10.03 -15.92
N ALA A 322 -3.16 9.01 -16.36
CA ALA A 322 -3.57 8.79 -17.74
C ALA A 322 -5.08 8.57 -17.83
N LYS A 323 -5.79 9.44 -18.55
CA LYS A 323 -7.23 9.26 -18.82
C LYS A 323 -7.42 8.27 -19.97
N VAL A 324 -8.12 7.19 -19.68
CA VAL A 324 -8.43 6.10 -20.58
C VAL A 324 -9.92 6.09 -20.86
N LYS A 325 -10.33 6.20 -22.14
CA LYS A 325 -11.75 6.23 -22.52
C LYS A 325 -12.46 4.92 -22.20
N SER A 326 -11.74 3.81 -22.30
CA SER A 326 -12.28 2.50 -21.95
C SER A 326 -11.16 1.48 -21.71
N VAL A 327 -11.40 0.56 -20.80
CA VAL A 327 -10.62 -0.66 -20.63
C VAL A 327 -11.55 -1.86 -20.66
N SER A 328 -11.19 -2.91 -21.42
CA SER A 328 -12.03 -4.10 -21.57
C SER A 328 -11.27 -5.36 -21.24
N LEU A 329 -11.90 -6.23 -20.44
CA LEU A 329 -11.48 -7.62 -20.19
C LEU A 329 -12.49 -8.55 -20.86
N GLY A 330 -12.12 -9.14 -21.99
CA GLY A 330 -13.06 -9.84 -22.84
C GLY A 330 -14.20 -8.91 -23.29
N ALA A 331 -15.44 -9.27 -22.96
CA ALA A 331 -16.62 -8.47 -23.30
C ALA A 331 -17.11 -7.54 -22.17
N LEU A 332 -16.44 -7.51 -21.02
CA LEU A 332 -16.70 -6.56 -19.94
C LEU A 332 -15.89 -5.29 -20.17
N THR A 333 -16.54 -4.13 -20.25
CA THR A 333 -15.89 -2.85 -20.51
C THR A 333 -16.17 -1.84 -19.39
N LEU A 334 -15.12 -1.17 -18.91
CA LEU A 334 -15.21 -0.03 -17.99
C LEU A 334 -14.92 1.25 -18.81
N PRO A 335 -15.89 2.17 -18.94
CA PRO A 335 -15.67 3.47 -19.58
C PRO A 335 -15.01 4.45 -18.63
N ASP A 336 -14.35 5.46 -19.19
CA ASP A 336 -13.85 6.68 -18.52
C ASP A 336 -13.03 6.39 -17.25
N GLN A 337 -11.93 5.64 -17.41
CA GLN A 337 -11.05 5.27 -16.32
C GLN A 337 -9.88 6.24 -16.17
N LEU A 338 -9.44 6.46 -14.93
CA LEU A 338 -8.19 7.12 -14.62
C LEU A 338 -7.17 6.07 -14.17
N PHE A 339 -6.09 5.96 -14.94
CA PHE A 339 -4.96 5.09 -14.62
C PHE A 339 -3.85 5.87 -13.94
N GLY A 340 -3.23 5.29 -12.92
CA GLY A 340 -1.90 5.68 -12.52
C GLY A 340 -0.89 5.34 -13.60
N THR A 341 0.22 6.08 -13.68
CA THR A 341 1.32 5.70 -14.56
C THR A 341 2.60 5.58 -13.77
N GLU A 342 3.37 4.54 -14.05
CA GLU A 342 4.72 4.37 -13.50
C GLU A 342 5.77 4.37 -14.61
N THR A 343 6.99 4.77 -14.26
CA THR A 343 8.11 4.84 -15.19
C THR A 343 9.07 3.67 -15.05
N SER A 344 8.86 2.78 -14.08
CA SER A 344 9.76 1.66 -13.81
C SER A 344 9.85 0.71 -15.02
N PRO A 345 10.98 0.62 -15.71
CA PRO A 345 11.17 -0.29 -16.85
C PRO A 345 11.39 -1.74 -16.41
N ALA A 346 11.29 -2.01 -15.11
CA ALA A 346 11.82 -3.22 -14.51
C ALA A 346 10.93 -4.48 -14.69
N TRP A 347 9.64 -4.34 -15.01
CA TRP A 347 8.72 -5.49 -15.10
C TRP A 347 9.21 -6.61 -16.00
N VAL A 348 9.56 -6.28 -17.26
CA VAL A 348 10.08 -7.28 -18.21
C VAL A 348 11.38 -7.91 -17.70
N ALA A 349 12.24 -7.09 -17.11
CA ALA A 349 13.49 -7.58 -16.54
C ALA A 349 13.25 -8.53 -15.35
N ILE A 350 12.32 -8.18 -14.48
CA ILE A 350 12.06 -8.92 -13.23
C ILE A 350 11.18 -10.15 -13.50
N GLU A 351 10.14 -9.99 -14.30
CA GLU A 351 9.16 -11.05 -14.56
C GLU A 351 9.50 -11.93 -15.75
N GLY A 352 10.30 -11.41 -16.69
CA GLY A 352 10.61 -12.12 -17.93
C GLY A 352 9.42 -12.25 -18.88
N ALA A 353 8.36 -11.49 -18.63
CA ALA A 353 7.15 -11.46 -19.43
C ALA A 353 6.70 -10.01 -19.63
N ASP A 354 6.17 -9.70 -20.82
CA ASP A 354 5.64 -8.39 -21.12
C ASP A 354 4.40 -8.11 -20.29
N SER A 355 4.31 -6.88 -19.75
CA SER A 355 3.11 -6.32 -19.16
C SER A 355 3.01 -4.85 -19.54
N PHE A 356 1.81 -4.41 -19.87
CA PHE A 356 1.53 -2.99 -20.14
C PHE A 356 1.10 -2.24 -18.87
N GLY A 357 0.92 -2.95 -17.76
CA GLY A 357 0.55 -2.39 -16.46
C GLY A 357 -0.16 -3.38 -15.55
N LEU A 358 -0.89 -2.85 -14.59
CA LEU A 358 -1.69 -3.59 -13.61
C LEU A 358 -3.17 -3.24 -13.80
N LEU A 359 -4.05 -4.23 -13.60
CA LEU A 359 -5.49 -4.06 -13.48
C LEU A 359 -5.96 -4.75 -12.21
N GLY A 360 -6.91 -4.18 -11.51
CA GLY A 360 -7.40 -4.83 -10.31
C GLY A 360 -8.63 -4.16 -9.73
N TYR A 361 -8.42 -3.22 -8.84
CA TYR A 361 -9.47 -2.61 -8.02
C TYR A 361 -10.67 -2.12 -8.84
N GLU A 362 -10.45 -1.49 -10.00
CA GLU A 362 -11.53 -0.93 -10.81
C GLU A 362 -12.52 -1.99 -11.33
N PHE A 363 -12.03 -3.20 -11.62
CA PHE A 363 -12.88 -4.30 -12.04
C PHE A 363 -13.58 -4.97 -10.86
N VAL A 364 -12.84 -5.25 -9.76
CA VAL A 364 -13.40 -5.99 -8.62
C VAL A 364 -14.42 -5.20 -7.82
N LYS A 365 -14.34 -3.88 -7.79
CA LYS A 365 -15.35 -3.05 -7.11
C LYS A 365 -16.68 -2.98 -7.86
N ARG A 366 -16.71 -3.32 -9.16
CA ARG A 366 -17.90 -3.24 -10.03
C ARG A 366 -18.54 -4.58 -10.33
N ALA A 367 -17.89 -5.69 -9.97
CA ALA A 367 -18.36 -7.04 -10.21
C ALA A 367 -17.94 -7.97 -9.09
N VAL A 368 -18.65 -9.06 -8.88
CA VAL A 368 -18.11 -10.16 -8.07
C VAL A 368 -17.15 -10.94 -8.94
N LEU A 369 -15.90 -11.10 -8.44
CA LEU A 369 -14.84 -11.78 -9.13
C LEU A 369 -14.62 -13.19 -8.58
N SER A 370 -14.67 -14.20 -9.46
CA SER A 370 -14.22 -15.56 -9.13
C SER A 370 -12.99 -15.92 -9.95
N ILE A 371 -11.91 -16.33 -9.29
CA ILE A 371 -10.65 -16.76 -9.90
C ILE A 371 -10.49 -18.26 -9.70
N ASP A 372 -10.51 -19.02 -10.77
CA ASP A 372 -10.21 -20.45 -10.76
C ASP A 372 -8.80 -20.69 -11.28
N TYR A 373 -7.88 -20.81 -10.35
CA TYR A 373 -6.46 -21.04 -10.67
C TYR A 373 -6.22 -22.41 -11.31
N ALA A 374 -7.04 -23.40 -11.00
CA ALA A 374 -6.88 -24.74 -11.56
C ALA A 374 -7.32 -24.83 -13.02
N GLN A 375 -8.29 -24.00 -13.41
CA GLN A 375 -8.77 -23.90 -14.79
C GLN A 375 -8.16 -22.70 -15.54
N HIS A 376 -7.39 -21.86 -14.87
CA HIS A 376 -6.83 -20.62 -15.40
C HIS A 376 -7.91 -19.70 -15.99
N THR A 377 -9.02 -19.50 -15.25
CA THR A 377 -10.12 -18.63 -15.67
C THR A 377 -10.53 -17.66 -14.58
N MET A 378 -10.94 -16.48 -15.01
CA MET A 378 -11.56 -15.46 -14.17
C MET A 378 -12.96 -15.18 -14.64
N THR A 379 -13.92 -15.16 -13.72
CA THR A 379 -15.33 -14.87 -14.00
C THR A 379 -15.76 -13.64 -13.23
N PHE A 380 -16.16 -12.62 -13.96
CA PHE A 380 -16.82 -11.43 -13.43
C PHE A 380 -18.32 -11.63 -13.51
N THR A 381 -19.04 -11.46 -12.40
CA THR A 381 -20.50 -11.62 -12.30
C THR A 381 -21.11 -10.32 -11.81
N LYS A 382 -22.25 -9.90 -12.38
CA LYS A 382 -23.02 -8.77 -11.86
C LYS A 382 -23.35 -8.98 -10.39
N GLN A 383 -23.21 -7.95 -9.58
CA GLN A 383 -23.41 -8.02 -8.12
C GLN A 383 -24.82 -8.52 -7.76
N ASP A 384 -25.86 -8.03 -8.45
CA ASP A 384 -27.27 -8.41 -8.24
C ASP A 384 -27.64 -9.81 -8.78
N ARG A 385 -26.73 -10.48 -9.49
CA ARG A 385 -26.91 -11.82 -10.07
C ARG A 385 -26.02 -12.89 -9.44
N PHE A 386 -25.09 -12.46 -8.61
CA PHE A 386 -24.17 -13.39 -7.96
C PHE A 386 -24.89 -14.30 -6.97
N GLN A 387 -24.47 -15.55 -6.94
CA GLN A 387 -24.90 -16.54 -5.95
C GLN A 387 -23.67 -17.06 -5.22
N PRO A 388 -23.61 -16.97 -3.90
CA PRO A 388 -22.47 -17.48 -3.13
C PRO A 388 -22.23 -18.98 -3.37
N PRO A 389 -20.97 -19.41 -3.39
CA PRO A 389 -20.63 -20.81 -3.55
C PRO A 389 -21.16 -21.64 -2.37
N LYS A 390 -21.84 -22.76 -2.66
CA LYS A 390 -22.54 -23.59 -1.66
C LYS A 390 -21.59 -24.29 -0.68
N ASN A 391 -20.34 -24.55 -1.10
CA ASN A 391 -19.36 -25.36 -0.38
C ASN A 391 -18.20 -24.53 0.20
N ALA A 392 -18.38 -23.24 0.38
CA ALA A 392 -17.43 -22.37 1.04
C ALA A 392 -18.13 -21.47 2.04
N ALA A 393 -17.60 -21.36 3.24
CA ALA A 393 -18.09 -20.42 4.21
C ALA A 393 -17.59 -18.99 3.86
N PRO A 394 -18.41 -17.96 4.10
CA PRO A 394 -18.01 -16.58 3.89
C PRO A 394 -16.94 -16.17 4.90
N ILE A 395 -15.93 -15.48 4.44
CA ILE A 395 -14.87 -14.84 5.24
C ILE A 395 -15.06 -13.33 5.08
N PRO A 396 -15.48 -12.61 6.13
CA PRO A 396 -15.60 -11.15 6.03
C PRO A 396 -14.23 -10.52 5.90
N PHE A 397 -14.14 -9.44 5.14
CA PHE A 397 -12.94 -8.64 5.05
C PHE A 397 -13.24 -7.14 5.25
N THR A 398 -12.23 -6.40 5.62
CA THR A 398 -12.23 -4.93 5.65
C THR A 398 -11.35 -4.40 4.54
N PHE A 399 -11.29 -3.09 4.37
CA PHE A 399 -10.35 -2.48 3.44
C PHE A 399 -9.24 -1.74 4.17
N GLN A 400 -8.02 -1.95 3.71
CA GLN A 400 -6.93 -1.02 3.91
C GLN A 400 -6.67 -0.35 2.56
N SER A 401 -7.04 0.92 2.45
CA SER A 401 -7.10 1.56 1.14
C SER A 401 -8.06 0.80 0.20
N HIS A 402 -7.55 0.15 -0.83
CA HIS A 402 -8.32 -0.67 -1.79
C HIS A 402 -8.06 -2.18 -1.64
N ILE A 403 -7.22 -2.58 -0.71
CA ILE A 403 -6.76 -3.96 -0.52
C ILE A 403 -7.66 -4.68 0.49
N PRO A 404 -8.19 -5.87 0.18
CA PRO A 404 -8.95 -6.67 1.13
C PRO A 404 -8.09 -7.16 2.29
N MET A 405 -8.56 -6.95 3.51
CA MET A 405 -7.92 -7.37 4.76
C MET A 405 -8.77 -8.41 5.47
N VAL A 406 -8.23 -9.58 5.72
CA VAL A 406 -8.91 -10.67 6.41
C VAL A 406 -8.32 -10.88 7.80
N ALA A 407 -9.18 -10.96 8.81
CA ALA A 407 -8.75 -11.34 10.15
C ALA A 407 -8.36 -12.83 10.19
N GLY A 408 -7.23 -13.13 10.83
CA GLY A 408 -6.72 -14.49 10.93
C GLY A 408 -5.79 -14.69 12.11
N THR A 409 -5.22 -15.89 12.22
CA THR A 409 -4.17 -16.17 13.21
C THR A 409 -3.00 -16.91 12.59
N LEU A 410 -1.79 -16.42 12.81
CA LEU A 410 -0.55 -17.09 12.44
C LEU A 410 0.02 -17.79 13.67
N ASP A 411 -0.02 -19.13 13.69
CA ASP A 411 0.38 -19.95 14.82
C ASP A 411 -0.24 -19.50 16.15
N GLY A 412 -1.53 -19.13 16.10
CA GLY A 412 -2.30 -18.66 17.26
C GLY A 412 -2.16 -17.18 17.56
N VAL A 413 -1.34 -16.42 16.82
CA VAL A 413 -1.20 -14.96 16.97
C VAL A 413 -2.18 -14.27 16.03
N ALA A 414 -3.14 -13.52 16.59
CA ALA A 414 -4.14 -12.80 15.81
C ALA A 414 -3.53 -11.64 15.03
N GLY A 415 -4.04 -11.41 13.81
CA GLY A 415 -3.63 -10.31 12.95
C GLY A 415 -4.56 -10.14 11.77
N GLU A 416 -4.37 -9.06 11.01
CA GLU A 416 -5.05 -8.79 9.74
C GLU A 416 -4.09 -9.07 8.57
N PHE A 417 -4.57 -9.78 7.56
CA PHE A 417 -3.77 -10.23 6.43
C PHE A 417 -4.36 -9.72 5.12
N MET A 418 -3.53 -9.14 4.26
CA MET A 418 -3.91 -8.74 2.91
C MET A 418 -4.16 -9.97 2.03
N ILE A 419 -5.10 -9.85 1.09
CA ILE A 419 -5.34 -10.81 0.01
C ILE A 419 -4.86 -10.17 -1.29
N ASP A 420 -3.76 -10.69 -1.83
CA ASP A 420 -2.99 -9.98 -2.86
C ASP A 420 -2.56 -10.93 -3.99
N THR A 421 -3.23 -10.85 -5.13
CA THR A 421 -2.88 -11.63 -6.33
C THR A 421 -1.66 -11.08 -7.07
N GLY A 422 -1.22 -9.87 -6.73
CA GLY A 422 0.01 -9.25 -7.24
C GLY A 422 1.27 -9.66 -6.47
N SER A 423 1.12 -10.38 -5.35
CA SER A 423 2.25 -10.98 -4.63
C SER A 423 2.49 -12.41 -5.11
N ARG A 424 3.72 -12.71 -5.53
CA ARG A 424 4.09 -14.06 -5.99
C ARG A 424 4.35 -15.06 -4.87
N GLY A 425 4.67 -14.56 -3.65
CA GLY A 425 5.03 -15.37 -2.48
C GLY A 425 3.85 -16.13 -1.90
N ALA A 426 4.10 -16.86 -0.81
CA ALA A 426 3.06 -17.55 -0.08
C ALA A 426 2.48 -16.66 1.04
N LEU A 427 3.28 -16.38 2.06
CA LEU A 427 2.93 -15.52 3.19
C LEU A 427 4.08 -14.59 3.51
N THR A 428 3.92 -13.32 3.21
CA THR A 428 4.84 -12.27 3.65
C THR A 428 4.37 -11.73 4.99
N VAL A 429 5.24 -11.69 5.99
CA VAL A 429 4.94 -11.21 7.36
C VAL A 429 5.61 -9.86 7.57
N MET A 430 4.85 -8.88 8.04
CA MET A 430 5.35 -7.53 8.30
C MET A 430 6.32 -7.52 9.47
N HIS A 431 7.40 -6.72 9.35
CA HIS A 431 8.47 -6.65 10.34
C HIS A 431 7.96 -6.38 11.77
N PRO A 432 7.07 -5.42 12.03
CA PRO A 432 6.62 -5.12 13.38
C PRO A 432 5.76 -6.21 14.01
N PHE A 433 4.89 -6.85 13.21
CA PHE A 433 4.14 -8.01 13.68
C PHE A 433 5.08 -9.15 14.07
N ALA A 434 6.10 -9.42 13.24
CA ALA A 434 7.11 -10.42 13.52
C ALA A 434 7.93 -10.09 14.76
N ALA A 435 8.34 -8.83 14.94
CA ALA A 435 9.12 -8.37 16.09
C ALA A 435 8.31 -8.43 17.40
N ALA A 436 7.08 -7.92 17.41
CA ALA A 436 6.19 -7.94 18.57
C ALA A 436 5.90 -9.35 19.08
N ASN A 437 5.90 -10.34 18.19
CA ASN A 437 5.58 -11.74 18.51
C ASN A 437 6.79 -12.68 18.47
N ALA A 438 8.01 -12.13 18.40
CA ALA A 438 9.27 -12.86 18.40
C ALA A 438 9.34 -13.97 17.31
N LEU A 439 8.69 -13.76 16.15
CA LEU A 439 8.55 -14.79 15.11
C LEU A 439 9.88 -15.15 14.45
N ILE A 440 10.83 -14.21 14.35
CA ILE A 440 12.17 -14.47 13.81
C ILE A 440 12.87 -15.55 14.64
N SER A 441 12.85 -15.42 15.98
CA SER A 441 13.45 -16.40 16.86
C SER A 441 12.62 -17.69 16.96
N LYS A 442 11.29 -17.58 16.98
CA LYS A 442 10.36 -18.73 17.00
C LYS A 442 10.59 -19.66 15.80
N TYR A 443 10.76 -19.09 14.61
CA TYR A 443 10.98 -19.88 13.39
C TYR A 443 12.46 -20.09 13.06
N GLN A 444 13.38 -19.57 13.88
CA GLN A 444 14.83 -19.64 13.64
C GLN A 444 15.22 -19.09 12.27
N ALA A 445 14.51 -18.05 11.82
CA ALA A 445 14.69 -17.43 10.50
C ALA A 445 16.02 -16.67 10.45
N THR A 446 17.01 -17.18 9.74
CA THR A 446 18.34 -16.59 9.65
C THR A 446 18.77 -16.27 8.23
N ARG A 447 18.13 -16.88 7.23
CA ARG A 447 18.50 -16.73 5.83
C ARG A 447 17.76 -15.57 5.19
N SER A 448 18.51 -14.53 4.83
CA SER A 448 17.99 -13.38 4.07
C SER A 448 18.04 -13.68 2.57
N VAL A 449 16.92 -13.45 1.89
CA VAL A 449 16.74 -13.66 0.45
C VAL A 449 16.02 -12.47 -0.17
N THR A 450 16.21 -12.24 -1.46
CA THR A 450 15.32 -11.39 -2.25
C THR A 450 14.09 -12.22 -2.62
N ILE A 451 12.90 -11.71 -2.30
CA ILE A 451 11.61 -12.39 -2.52
C ILE A 451 10.84 -11.81 -3.70
N GLY A 452 11.14 -10.57 -4.09
CA GLY A 452 10.45 -9.87 -5.15
C GLY A 452 11.03 -8.50 -5.40
N TYR A 453 10.36 -7.79 -6.29
CA TYR A 453 10.53 -6.37 -6.55
C TYR A 453 9.16 -5.75 -6.59
N GLY A 454 8.98 -4.65 -5.89
CA GLY A 454 7.79 -3.83 -5.96
C GLY A 454 8.10 -2.44 -6.46
N VAL A 455 7.10 -1.58 -6.49
CA VAL A 455 7.31 -0.14 -6.63
C VAL A 455 8.25 0.29 -5.51
N GLY A 456 9.35 0.96 -5.88
CA GLY A 456 10.40 1.38 -4.94
C GLY A 456 11.61 0.44 -4.84
N GLY A 457 11.63 -0.74 -5.47
CA GLY A 457 12.82 -1.57 -5.58
C GLY A 457 12.70 -3.01 -5.07
N PRO A 458 13.85 -3.67 -4.79
CA PRO A 458 13.89 -5.05 -4.30
C PRO A 458 13.31 -5.16 -2.89
N VAL A 459 12.62 -6.28 -2.63
CA VAL A 459 12.08 -6.63 -1.31
C VAL A 459 12.87 -7.79 -0.74
N ARG A 460 13.34 -7.65 0.49
CA ARG A 460 14.12 -8.67 1.19
C ARG A 460 13.39 -9.22 2.41
N ALA A 461 13.54 -10.51 2.65
CA ALA A 461 12.93 -11.18 3.79
C ALA A 461 13.87 -12.21 4.41
N LEU A 462 13.64 -12.52 5.69
CA LEU A 462 14.13 -13.73 6.32
C LEU A 462 13.16 -14.86 5.99
N LEU A 463 13.70 -15.95 5.48
CA LEU A 463 12.92 -17.10 5.06
C LEU A 463 12.65 -18.03 6.23
N ALA A 464 11.39 -18.49 6.34
CA ALA A 464 10.93 -19.39 7.38
C ALA A 464 9.77 -20.28 6.89
N ARG A 465 9.31 -21.16 7.75
CA ARG A 465 8.07 -21.90 7.57
C ARG A 465 7.27 -21.83 8.87
N ALA A 466 6.11 -21.21 8.84
CA ALA A 466 5.18 -21.19 9.96
C ALA A 466 4.52 -22.57 10.16
N GLY A 467 3.87 -22.79 11.29
CA GLY A 467 3.09 -23.99 11.53
C GLY A 467 1.78 -23.95 10.76
N LYS A 468 0.96 -22.92 10.97
CA LYS A 468 -0.31 -22.75 10.27
C LYS A 468 -0.77 -21.30 10.23
N LEU A 469 -1.56 -20.98 9.22
CA LEU A 469 -2.32 -19.74 9.10
C LEU A 469 -3.80 -20.10 9.04
N ASP A 470 -4.58 -19.63 10.00
CA ASP A 470 -6.03 -19.82 10.05
C ASP A 470 -6.74 -18.52 9.59
N LEU A 471 -7.62 -18.62 8.60
CA LEU A 471 -8.44 -17.54 8.05
C LEU A 471 -9.92 -17.91 8.20
N GLY A 472 -10.47 -17.69 9.38
CA GLY A 472 -11.82 -18.15 9.70
C GLY A 472 -11.97 -19.67 9.51
N PRO A 473 -12.76 -20.15 8.54
CA PRO A 473 -12.98 -21.58 8.32
C PRO A 473 -11.86 -22.28 7.53
N VAL A 474 -10.87 -21.54 7.05
CA VAL A 474 -9.80 -22.07 6.18
C VAL A 474 -8.49 -22.12 6.95
N THR A 475 -7.85 -23.28 6.98
CA THR A 475 -6.49 -23.46 7.53
C THR A 475 -5.50 -23.74 6.41
N ILE A 476 -4.39 -23.02 6.43
CA ILE A 476 -3.25 -23.19 5.52
C ILE A 476 -2.10 -23.76 6.35
N GLU A 477 -1.80 -25.03 6.12
CA GLU A 477 -0.77 -25.75 6.87
C GLU A 477 0.63 -25.44 6.32
N ALA A 478 1.54 -25.16 7.25
CA ALA A 478 2.96 -24.98 7.03
C ALA A 478 3.32 -24.05 5.85
N PRO A 479 2.74 -22.83 5.76
CA PRO A 479 3.04 -21.91 4.67
C PRO A 479 4.52 -21.51 4.67
N VAL A 480 5.11 -21.37 3.47
CA VAL A 480 6.37 -20.63 3.33
C VAL A 480 6.14 -19.21 3.84
N THR A 481 7.00 -18.77 4.73
CA THR A 481 6.86 -17.50 5.43
C THR A 481 8.07 -16.62 5.20
N GLU A 482 7.82 -15.45 4.68
CA GLU A 482 8.81 -14.44 4.29
C GLU A 482 8.70 -13.26 5.25
N ILE A 483 9.56 -13.20 6.28
CA ILE A 483 9.54 -12.13 7.28
C ILE A 483 10.31 -10.94 6.75
N LEU A 484 9.63 -9.84 6.49
CA LEU A 484 10.25 -8.61 5.98
C LEU A 484 11.28 -8.06 6.98
N THR A 485 12.39 -7.57 6.45
CA THR A 485 13.48 -6.97 7.22
C THR A 485 13.64 -5.47 6.99
N ASP A 486 13.01 -4.97 5.92
CA ASP A 486 13.05 -3.57 5.54
C ASP A 486 12.26 -2.72 6.55
N LYS A 487 12.74 -1.50 6.79
CA LYS A 487 12.17 -0.55 7.76
C LYS A 487 11.54 0.66 7.04
N ALA A 488 10.92 0.43 5.90
CA ALA A 488 10.25 1.45 5.11
C ALA A 488 9.15 0.82 4.24
N GLY A 489 8.27 1.65 3.70
CA GLY A 489 7.17 1.22 2.86
C GLY A 489 6.16 0.33 3.62
N VAL A 490 5.50 -0.56 2.91
CA VAL A 490 4.48 -1.46 3.50
C VAL A 490 5.04 -2.42 4.56
N ALA A 491 6.36 -2.64 4.58
CA ALA A 491 7.03 -3.50 5.56
C ALA A 491 6.89 -2.98 7.00
N GLU A 492 6.65 -1.70 7.19
CA GLU A 492 6.52 -1.02 8.49
C GLU A 492 5.07 -0.94 9.00
N SER A 493 4.10 -1.61 8.36
CA SER A 493 2.74 -1.67 8.88
C SER A 493 2.67 -2.43 10.22
N ALA A 494 2.25 -1.78 11.35
CA ALA A 494 2.10 -2.41 12.66
C ALA A 494 0.77 -3.11 12.84
N ARG A 495 -0.20 -2.71 12.07
CA ARG A 495 -1.55 -3.25 12.20
C ARG A 495 -1.82 -4.33 11.17
N THR A 496 -1.01 -4.40 10.11
CA THR A 496 -1.01 -5.49 9.13
C THR A 496 -0.06 -6.58 9.59
N ALA A 497 -0.56 -7.78 9.78
CA ALA A 497 0.26 -8.93 10.15
C ALA A 497 1.06 -9.48 8.97
N GLY A 498 0.45 -9.50 7.79
CA GLY A 498 1.10 -10.02 6.60
C GLY A 498 0.29 -9.87 5.32
N ASN A 499 0.85 -10.42 4.24
CA ASN A 499 0.29 -10.44 2.89
C ASN A 499 0.24 -11.88 2.38
N ILE A 500 -0.95 -12.34 1.96
CA ILE A 500 -1.19 -13.67 1.41
C ILE A 500 -1.15 -13.58 -0.11
N GLY A 501 -0.13 -14.19 -0.70
CA GLY A 501 0.13 -14.10 -2.13
C GLY A 501 -0.29 -15.32 -2.96
N GLY A 502 0.02 -15.25 -4.24
CA GLY A 502 -0.39 -16.20 -5.27
C GLY A 502 0.00 -17.65 -5.00
N ASP A 503 1.12 -17.89 -4.30
CA ASP A 503 1.57 -19.27 -4.01
C ASP A 503 0.62 -20.00 -3.03
N VAL A 504 -0.05 -19.25 -2.13
CA VAL A 504 -1.15 -19.77 -1.29
C VAL A 504 -2.47 -19.72 -2.07
N LEU A 505 -2.81 -18.56 -2.67
CA LEU A 505 -4.11 -18.32 -3.27
C LEU A 505 -4.42 -19.29 -4.41
N LYS A 506 -3.42 -19.74 -5.18
CA LYS A 506 -3.60 -20.69 -6.29
C LYS A 506 -4.15 -22.06 -5.86
N ARG A 507 -4.13 -22.37 -4.55
CA ARG A 507 -4.70 -23.62 -4.01
C ARG A 507 -6.21 -23.57 -3.85
N PHE A 508 -6.82 -22.43 -4.18
CA PHE A 508 -8.26 -22.19 -4.04
C PHE A 508 -8.88 -21.70 -5.35
N THR A 509 -10.15 -21.96 -5.53
CA THR A 509 -11.01 -21.09 -6.32
C THR A 509 -11.45 -19.97 -5.39
N MET A 510 -10.97 -18.76 -5.66
CA MET A 510 -11.20 -17.58 -4.83
C MET A 510 -12.32 -16.75 -5.40
N THR A 511 -13.29 -16.35 -4.56
CA THR A 511 -14.35 -15.41 -4.96
C THR A 511 -14.34 -14.20 -4.04
N LEU A 512 -14.34 -13.01 -4.64
CA LEU A 512 -14.32 -11.71 -3.98
C LEU A 512 -15.58 -10.91 -4.31
N ASP A 513 -16.34 -10.54 -3.31
CA ASP A 513 -17.46 -9.60 -3.39
C ASP A 513 -17.11 -8.34 -2.60
N TYR A 514 -16.64 -7.31 -3.29
CA TYR A 514 -16.24 -6.05 -2.67
C TYR A 514 -17.42 -5.26 -2.12
N ALA A 515 -18.57 -5.34 -2.78
CA ALA A 515 -19.78 -4.63 -2.33
C ALA A 515 -20.27 -5.12 -0.96
N HIS A 516 -20.13 -6.42 -0.69
CA HIS A 516 -20.53 -7.04 0.57
C HIS A 516 -19.32 -7.40 1.45
N GLN A 517 -18.11 -6.99 1.08
CA GLN A 517 -16.87 -7.24 1.80
C GLN A 517 -16.73 -8.71 2.23
N THR A 518 -16.88 -9.61 1.27
CA THR A 518 -16.90 -11.06 1.54
C THR A 518 -15.98 -11.80 0.57
N LEU A 519 -15.15 -12.67 1.13
CA LEU A 519 -14.26 -13.58 0.44
C LEU A 519 -14.75 -15.02 0.62
N TRP A 520 -14.67 -15.85 -0.41
CA TRP A 520 -14.81 -17.30 -0.33
C TRP A 520 -13.55 -17.96 -0.89
N LEU A 521 -13.01 -18.91 -0.15
CA LEU A 521 -11.88 -19.74 -0.55
C LEU A 521 -12.33 -21.20 -0.62
N GLN A 522 -12.53 -21.72 -1.83
CA GLN A 522 -12.87 -23.11 -2.06
C GLN A 522 -11.60 -23.88 -2.43
N PRO A 523 -11.18 -24.88 -1.63
CA PRO A 523 -10.05 -25.72 -2.01
C PRO A 523 -10.24 -26.33 -3.40
N ASN A 524 -9.24 -26.18 -4.27
CA ASN A 524 -9.24 -26.77 -5.60
C ASN A 524 -8.31 -27.99 -5.65
N GLN A 525 -8.05 -28.55 -6.84
CA GLN A 525 -7.17 -29.72 -7.02
C GLN A 525 -5.72 -29.48 -6.60
N LEU A 526 -5.29 -28.22 -6.41
CA LEU A 526 -3.96 -27.84 -5.95
C LEU A 526 -3.87 -27.71 -4.41
N ALA A 527 -4.99 -27.83 -3.68
CA ALA A 527 -5.08 -27.57 -2.24
C ALA A 527 -4.12 -28.41 -1.39
N GLY A 528 -3.81 -29.63 -1.84
CA GLY A 528 -2.86 -30.53 -1.16
C GLY A 528 -1.38 -30.26 -1.48
N GLN A 529 -1.07 -29.33 -2.37
CA GLN A 529 0.31 -29.01 -2.73
C GLN A 529 0.92 -28.09 -1.66
N ARG A 530 2.15 -28.39 -1.26
CA ARG A 530 2.96 -27.50 -0.41
C ARG A 530 3.75 -26.54 -1.29
N GLU A 531 3.89 -25.32 -0.83
CA GLU A 531 4.76 -24.34 -1.47
C GLU A 531 6.22 -24.80 -1.36
N ILE A 532 6.93 -24.69 -2.46
CA ILE A 532 8.36 -24.93 -2.55
C ILE A 532 9.01 -23.59 -2.89
N PHE A 533 9.84 -23.10 -1.96
CA PHE A 533 10.67 -21.95 -2.23
C PHE A 533 11.82 -22.33 -3.20
N ASP A 534 12.36 -21.35 -3.91
CA ASP A 534 13.52 -21.54 -4.77
C ASP A 534 14.67 -22.23 -4.02
N ARG A 535 15.19 -23.31 -4.60
CA ARG A 535 16.25 -24.14 -4.02
C ARG A 535 17.64 -23.79 -4.51
N SER A 536 17.76 -22.89 -5.47
CA SER A 536 19.06 -22.37 -5.93
C SER A 536 19.59 -21.29 -4.98
N GLY A 537 18.72 -20.52 -4.37
CA GLY A 537 19.04 -19.32 -3.60
C GLY A 537 19.52 -18.17 -4.48
N LEU A 538 19.12 -18.17 -5.75
CA LEU A 538 19.43 -17.12 -6.72
C LEU A 538 18.20 -16.27 -6.98
N TRP A 539 18.39 -14.97 -7.08
CA TRP A 539 17.42 -14.10 -7.75
C TRP A 539 17.92 -13.79 -9.15
N ILE A 540 17.20 -14.28 -10.16
CA ILE A 540 17.55 -14.10 -11.57
C ILE A 540 16.62 -13.08 -12.23
N SER A 541 17.17 -12.28 -13.15
CA SER A 541 16.45 -11.27 -13.93
C SER A 541 16.91 -11.27 -15.38
N ARG A 542 16.18 -10.58 -16.27
CA ARG A 542 16.65 -10.34 -17.64
C ARG A 542 17.37 -9.02 -17.73
N ALA A 543 18.56 -9.03 -18.26
CA ALA A 543 19.30 -7.85 -18.67
C ALA A 543 18.67 -7.20 -19.93
N LYS A 544 19.04 -5.97 -20.23
CA LYS A 544 18.50 -5.21 -21.38
C LYS A 544 18.75 -5.87 -22.75
N ASP A 545 19.79 -6.65 -22.86
CA ASP A 545 20.15 -7.43 -24.06
C ASP A 545 19.44 -8.79 -24.14
N GLY A 546 18.57 -9.09 -23.17
CA GLY A 546 17.81 -10.32 -23.06
C GLY A 546 18.54 -11.49 -22.38
N ALA A 547 19.78 -11.29 -21.92
CA ALA A 547 20.51 -12.30 -21.14
C ALA A 547 19.85 -12.52 -19.76
N ILE A 548 20.03 -13.70 -19.16
CA ILE A 548 19.62 -13.94 -17.78
C ILE A 548 20.80 -13.60 -16.86
N GLU A 549 20.60 -12.64 -15.99
CA GLU A 549 21.58 -12.17 -15.02
C GLU A 549 21.22 -12.62 -13.60
N ILE A 550 22.22 -12.96 -12.80
CA ILE A 550 22.07 -13.20 -11.37
C ILE A 550 22.06 -11.85 -10.66
N ALA A 551 20.88 -11.40 -10.25
CA ALA A 551 20.70 -10.11 -9.58
C ALA A 551 20.99 -10.19 -8.08
N ASP A 552 20.81 -11.37 -7.44
CA ASP A 552 21.16 -11.60 -6.03
C ASP A 552 21.49 -13.06 -5.79
N VAL A 553 22.35 -13.32 -4.79
CA VAL A 553 22.73 -14.67 -4.32
C VAL A 553 22.59 -14.70 -2.80
N ALA A 554 21.69 -15.52 -2.31
CA ALA A 554 21.51 -15.69 -0.87
C ALA A 554 22.75 -16.32 -0.22
N ALA A 555 23.16 -15.79 0.92
CA ALA A 555 24.31 -16.31 1.66
C ALA A 555 24.11 -17.78 2.06
N ALA A 556 25.16 -18.59 1.97
CA ALA A 556 25.17 -20.03 2.27
C ALA A 556 24.11 -20.85 1.49
N SER A 557 23.63 -20.34 0.35
CA SER A 557 22.71 -21.05 -0.55
C SER A 557 23.44 -22.03 -1.47
N ALA A 558 22.67 -22.83 -2.20
CA ALA A 558 23.21 -23.71 -3.24
C ALA A 558 24.00 -22.91 -4.30
N GLY A 559 23.49 -21.76 -4.73
CA GLY A 559 24.15 -20.87 -5.68
C GLY A 559 25.47 -20.31 -5.14
N ALA A 560 25.49 -19.83 -3.87
CA ALA A 560 26.70 -19.37 -3.23
C ALA A 560 27.75 -20.49 -3.11
N ASN A 561 27.34 -21.69 -2.69
CA ASN A 561 28.21 -22.86 -2.55
C ASN A 561 28.76 -23.34 -3.91
N ALA A 562 27.99 -23.13 -4.99
CA ALA A 562 28.45 -23.41 -6.35
C ALA A 562 29.44 -22.35 -6.88
N GLY A 563 29.64 -21.25 -6.18
CA GLY A 563 30.52 -20.14 -6.60
C GLY A 563 29.87 -19.16 -7.58
N LEU A 564 28.53 -19.15 -7.67
CA LEU A 564 27.77 -18.13 -8.40
C LEU A 564 27.78 -16.82 -7.63
N VAL A 565 27.85 -15.71 -8.33
CA VAL A 565 27.88 -14.36 -7.72
C VAL A 565 26.96 -13.40 -8.46
N THR A 566 26.53 -12.36 -7.76
CA THR A 566 25.76 -11.26 -8.34
C THR A 566 26.50 -10.63 -9.52
N GLY A 567 25.80 -10.40 -10.63
CA GLY A 567 26.33 -9.87 -11.88
C GLY A 567 26.90 -10.94 -12.83
N ASP A 568 26.85 -12.22 -12.47
CA ASP A 568 27.10 -13.31 -13.43
C ASP A 568 25.94 -13.41 -14.43
N GLU A 569 26.25 -13.50 -15.71
CA GLU A 569 25.29 -13.80 -16.77
C GLU A 569 25.21 -15.34 -16.95
N ILE A 570 24.03 -15.90 -16.84
CA ILE A 570 23.80 -17.32 -17.13
C ILE A 570 23.65 -17.50 -18.64
N VAL A 571 24.64 -18.11 -19.27
CA VAL A 571 24.69 -18.32 -20.73
C VAL A 571 23.91 -19.58 -21.13
N SER A 572 24.09 -20.68 -20.36
CA SER A 572 23.35 -21.92 -20.58
C SER A 572 23.14 -22.71 -19.30
N VAL A 573 22.06 -23.49 -19.27
CA VAL A 573 21.74 -24.45 -18.22
C VAL A 573 21.61 -25.83 -18.85
N ASN A 574 22.40 -26.80 -18.37
CA ASN A 574 22.46 -28.16 -18.92
C ASN A 574 22.71 -28.19 -20.44
N GLY A 575 23.48 -27.23 -20.96
CA GLY A 575 23.79 -27.09 -22.39
C GLY A 575 22.71 -26.39 -23.23
N LYS A 576 21.52 -26.07 -22.66
CA LYS A 576 20.48 -25.29 -23.32
C LYS A 576 20.74 -23.81 -23.12
N SER A 577 20.74 -23.04 -24.20
CA SER A 577 20.93 -21.59 -24.15
C SER A 577 19.80 -20.90 -23.37
N THR A 578 20.16 -19.96 -22.51
CA THR A 578 19.16 -19.15 -21.77
C THR A 578 18.35 -18.18 -22.65
N LYS A 579 18.76 -17.99 -23.90
CA LYS A 579 17.95 -17.27 -24.91
C LYS A 579 16.69 -18.04 -25.30
N ASP A 580 16.70 -19.36 -25.12
CA ASP A 580 15.60 -20.28 -25.45
C ASP A 580 14.81 -20.73 -24.22
N VAL A 581 15.03 -20.10 -23.07
CA VAL A 581 14.37 -20.41 -21.78
C VAL A 581 13.73 -19.16 -21.21
N THR A 582 12.50 -19.27 -20.72
CA THR A 582 11.87 -18.14 -19.99
C THR A 582 12.41 -18.05 -18.56
N LEU A 583 12.32 -16.86 -17.94
CA LEU A 583 12.63 -16.73 -16.50
C LEU A 583 11.72 -17.60 -15.65
N HIS A 584 10.45 -17.73 -16.04
CA HIS A 584 9.47 -18.56 -15.36
C HIS A 584 9.91 -20.04 -15.35
N ASP A 585 10.21 -20.60 -16.53
CA ASP A 585 10.64 -22.01 -16.64
C ASP A 585 11.89 -22.28 -15.80
N LEU A 586 12.88 -21.40 -15.86
CA LEU A 586 14.11 -21.57 -15.08
C LEU A 586 13.88 -21.47 -13.58
N ARG A 587 13.02 -20.57 -13.13
CA ARG A 587 12.62 -20.46 -11.72
C ARG A 587 11.87 -21.70 -11.24
N GLU A 588 11.00 -22.27 -12.07
CA GLU A 588 10.30 -23.52 -11.74
C GLU A 588 11.28 -24.72 -11.73
N GLU A 589 12.24 -24.78 -12.65
CA GLU A 589 13.31 -25.80 -12.60
C GLU A 589 14.12 -25.71 -11.30
N PHE A 590 14.38 -24.51 -10.78
CA PHE A 590 15.11 -24.30 -9.53
C PHE A 590 14.29 -24.62 -8.26
N LYS A 591 13.01 -24.90 -8.38
CA LYS A 591 12.18 -25.51 -7.33
C LYS A 591 12.21 -27.04 -7.36
N GLY A 592 12.97 -27.65 -8.26
CA GLY A 592 13.09 -29.09 -8.43
C GLY A 592 13.52 -29.87 -7.19
N ALA A 593 13.71 -31.18 -7.29
CA ALA A 593 14.06 -32.04 -6.13
C ALA A 593 15.38 -31.60 -5.47
N VAL A 594 15.47 -31.75 -4.14
CA VAL A 594 16.73 -31.56 -3.40
C VAL A 594 17.79 -32.49 -3.98
N GLY A 595 18.99 -31.96 -4.23
CA GLY A 595 20.10 -32.68 -4.86
C GLY A 595 20.06 -32.72 -6.40
N ALA A 596 18.97 -32.24 -7.03
CA ALA A 596 18.96 -32.07 -8.48
C ALA A 596 20.11 -31.14 -8.91
N SER A 597 20.85 -31.55 -9.92
CA SER A 597 22.11 -30.92 -10.32
C SER A 597 21.99 -30.27 -11.69
N PHE A 598 22.43 -29.02 -11.80
CA PHE A 598 22.43 -28.22 -13.01
C PHE A 598 23.87 -27.85 -13.40
N LYS A 599 24.25 -28.11 -14.62
CA LYS A 599 25.49 -27.61 -15.20
C LYS A 599 25.23 -26.22 -15.77
N ILE A 600 25.79 -25.20 -15.13
CA ILE A 600 25.55 -23.80 -15.48
C ILE A 600 26.80 -23.20 -16.07
N LEU A 601 26.72 -22.72 -17.32
CA LEU A 601 27.75 -21.88 -17.93
C LEU A 601 27.42 -20.44 -17.63
N VAL A 602 28.30 -19.74 -16.93
CA VAL A 602 28.18 -18.32 -16.65
C VAL A 602 29.28 -17.53 -17.32
N ARG A 603 28.94 -16.28 -17.69
CA ARG A 603 29.87 -15.25 -18.16
C ARG A 603 29.98 -14.17 -17.11
N SER A 604 31.18 -13.77 -16.79
CA SER A 604 31.52 -12.67 -15.88
C SER A 604 32.58 -11.77 -16.50
N LYS A 605 32.93 -10.68 -15.83
CA LYS A 605 34.07 -9.82 -16.23
C LYS A 605 35.41 -10.57 -16.30
N LYS A 606 35.52 -11.73 -15.65
CA LYS A 606 36.72 -12.56 -15.60
C LYS A 606 36.75 -13.66 -16.68
N GLY A 607 35.72 -13.71 -17.52
CA GLY A 607 35.54 -14.72 -18.56
C GLY A 607 34.43 -15.73 -18.24
N GLU A 608 34.32 -16.76 -19.09
CA GLU A 608 33.32 -17.82 -18.94
C GLU A 608 33.83 -18.93 -18.03
N ARG A 609 32.92 -19.50 -17.23
CA ARG A 609 33.18 -20.64 -16.38
C ARG A 609 31.96 -21.56 -16.29
N THR A 610 32.19 -22.84 -16.19
CA THR A 610 31.12 -23.82 -15.97
C THR A 610 31.12 -24.24 -14.50
N LEU A 611 29.98 -24.19 -13.88
CA LEU A 611 29.74 -24.51 -12.46
C LEU A 611 28.67 -25.60 -12.36
N THR A 612 28.67 -26.30 -11.24
CA THR A 612 27.61 -27.28 -10.93
C THR A 612 26.81 -26.75 -9.76
N LEU A 613 25.53 -26.47 -9.99
CA LEU A 613 24.56 -26.08 -8.98
C LEU A 613 23.77 -27.30 -8.54
N ALA A 614 23.90 -27.74 -7.30
CA ALA A 614 23.07 -28.78 -6.70
C ALA A 614 22.01 -28.13 -5.79
N LEU A 615 20.72 -28.31 -6.08
CA LEU A 615 19.62 -27.71 -5.36
C LEU A 615 19.57 -28.16 -3.89
N ALA A 616 19.31 -27.24 -2.99
CA ALA A 616 19.19 -27.52 -1.56
C ALA A 616 18.02 -26.72 -0.95
N ASP A 617 17.31 -27.31 0.01
CA ASP A 617 16.27 -26.58 0.72
C ASP A 617 16.84 -25.32 1.39
N GLN A 618 16.06 -24.26 1.33
CA GLN A 618 16.44 -22.95 1.90
C GLN A 618 15.82 -22.75 3.29
N ILE A 619 14.78 -23.54 3.67
CA ILE A 619 14.03 -23.56 4.93
C ILE A 619 13.90 -24.95 5.45
#